data_855f1afdd2d7eac462f7984e9ebb57df
#
_entry.id   855f1afdd2d7eac462f7984e9ebb57df
#
_cell.length_a   1.000
_cell.length_b   1.000
_cell.length_c   1.000
_cell.angle_alpha   90.00
_cell.angle_beta   90.00
_cell.angle_gamma   90.00
#
_symmetry.space_group_name_H-M   'P 1'
#
loop_
_entity.id
_entity.type
_entity.pdbx_description
1 polymer ?
#
loop_
_entity_poly.entity_id
_entity_poly.type
_entity_poly.pdbx_seq_one_letter_code
_entity_poly.pdbx_strand_id
1 'polypeptide(L)'
;MPGTKLPGGPTQDEVMAVSLQKLGLKSTDTVLEIGCGTGKVSVAMAKTVKKVVSIDIRPEAITLATKTAKEAGVKNINFSCTEATAFLKHEETYDCAFLGGTKNLLAILPVLAKKVKRTIVVNAVLLSTVADAVSAMQDLGIFCEVVQVQVSRSHEIAGSIMFKPIDPVFIIVARGAACS
;
A
#
# COMPACT_ATOMS: atom_id res chain seq x y z
N MET A 1 -4.70 -10.14 -26.19
CA MET A 1 -5.57 -10.62 -25.10
C MET A 1 -5.92 -9.42 -24.23
N PRO A 2 -7.19 -9.12 -23.92
CA PRO A 2 -7.51 -8.04 -23.00
C PRO A 2 -6.94 -8.41 -21.62
N GLY A 3 -6.08 -7.53 -21.08
CA GLY A 3 -5.45 -7.74 -19.79
C GLY A 3 -6.49 -7.90 -18.68
N THR A 4 -6.34 -8.90 -17.83
CA THR A 4 -7.21 -9.18 -16.68
C THR A 4 -7.23 -7.94 -15.78
N LYS A 5 -8.31 -7.18 -15.82
CA LYS A 5 -8.46 -5.96 -15.04
C LYS A 5 -8.79 -6.39 -13.60
N LEU A 6 -7.84 -6.26 -12.69
CA LEU A 6 -8.08 -6.53 -11.27
C LEU A 6 -9.08 -5.52 -10.67
N PRO A 7 -10.02 -5.96 -9.83
CA PRO A 7 -10.85 -5.04 -9.05
C PRO A 7 -9.98 -4.09 -8.24
N GLY A 8 -10.35 -2.79 -8.21
CA GLY A 8 -9.63 -1.73 -7.51
C GLY A 8 -8.58 -1.00 -8.35
N GLY A 9 -8.17 -1.54 -9.50
CA GLY A 9 -7.19 -0.91 -10.38
C GLY A 9 -5.81 -0.67 -9.72
N PRO A 10 -4.81 -0.18 -10.50
CA PRO A 10 -3.51 0.18 -9.95
C PRO A 10 -3.59 1.51 -9.18
N THR A 11 -2.80 1.64 -8.13
CA THR A 11 -2.61 2.93 -7.44
C THR A 11 -2.11 3.99 -8.43
N GLN A 12 -2.78 5.14 -8.44
CA GLN A 12 -2.42 6.27 -9.30
C GLN A 12 -1.04 6.81 -8.91
N ASP A 13 -0.30 7.39 -9.87
CA ASP A 13 1.09 7.81 -9.67
C ASP A 13 1.22 8.88 -8.58
N GLU A 14 0.30 9.83 -8.55
CA GLU A 14 0.29 10.93 -7.58
C GLU A 14 0.02 10.40 -6.16
N VAL A 15 -0.95 9.49 -6.02
CA VAL A 15 -1.26 8.82 -4.75
C VAL A 15 -0.07 7.99 -4.28
N MET A 16 0.56 7.23 -5.19
CA MET A 16 1.74 6.43 -4.89
C MET A 16 2.89 7.32 -4.42
N ALA A 17 3.16 8.44 -5.10
CA ALA A 17 4.22 9.36 -4.73
C ALA A 17 4.05 9.89 -3.30
N VAL A 18 2.82 10.31 -2.94
CA VAL A 18 2.53 10.77 -1.57
C VAL A 18 2.65 9.62 -0.56
N SER A 19 2.13 8.42 -0.88
CA SER A 19 2.23 7.26 0.01
C SER A 19 3.67 6.86 0.29
N LEU A 20 4.54 6.82 -0.75
CA LEU A 20 5.96 6.51 -0.60
C LEU A 20 6.72 7.58 0.20
N GLN A 21 6.39 8.85 -0.02
CA GLN A 21 6.94 9.95 0.77
C GLN A 21 6.58 9.80 2.27
N LYS A 22 5.32 9.44 2.58
CA LYS A 22 4.87 9.21 3.95
C LYS A 22 5.51 7.98 4.60
N LEU A 23 5.82 6.93 3.84
CA LEU A 23 6.56 5.76 4.34
C LEU A 23 7.99 6.12 4.78
N GLY A 24 8.62 7.13 4.19
CA GLY A 24 9.97 7.55 4.53
C GLY A 24 11.00 6.43 4.35
N LEU A 25 10.98 5.77 3.19
CA LEU A 25 11.79 4.58 2.88
C LEU A 25 13.29 4.85 2.93
N LYS A 26 14.05 3.86 3.43
CA LYS A 26 15.53 3.86 3.47
C LYS A 26 16.07 2.65 2.72
N SER A 27 17.28 2.75 2.20
CA SER A 27 17.93 1.68 1.43
C SER A 27 18.18 0.39 2.23
N THR A 28 18.17 0.48 3.55
CA THR A 28 18.36 -0.67 4.46
C THR A 28 17.07 -1.38 4.83
N ASP A 29 15.91 -0.80 4.47
CA ASP A 29 14.61 -1.27 4.95
C ASP A 29 14.20 -2.62 4.38
N THR A 30 13.51 -3.39 5.22
CA THR A 30 12.61 -4.47 4.81
C THR A 30 11.17 -3.99 5.00
N VAL A 31 10.43 -3.93 3.90
CA VAL A 31 9.06 -3.37 3.87
C VAL A 31 8.05 -4.46 3.62
N LEU A 32 6.97 -4.46 4.39
CA LEU A 32 5.79 -5.30 4.16
C LEU A 32 4.78 -4.55 3.28
N GLU A 33 4.26 -5.21 2.26
CA GLU A 33 3.13 -4.74 1.48
C GLU A 33 1.96 -5.73 1.58
N ILE A 34 0.79 -5.22 1.95
CA ILE A 34 -0.45 -6.00 2.01
C ILE A 34 -1.42 -5.52 0.93
N GLY A 35 -1.77 -6.43 0.01
CA GLY A 35 -2.61 -6.12 -1.14
C GLY A 35 -1.82 -5.53 -2.31
N CYS A 36 -0.87 -6.29 -2.85
CA CYS A 36 0.03 -5.80 -3.91
C CYS A 36 -0.66 -5.53 -5.26
N GLY A 37 -1.79 -6.15 -5.52
CA GLY A 37 -2.54 -5.95 -6.75
C GLY A 37 -1.70 -6.15 -8.01
N THR A 38 -1.45 -5.07 -8.76
CA THR A 38 -0.64 -5.11 -9.98
C THR A 38 0.87 -5.15 -9.74
N GLY A 39 1.33 -5.01 -8.50
CA GLY A 39 2.75 -4.91 -8.15
C GLY A 39 3.40 -3.57 -8.41
N LYS A 40 2.64 -2.54 -8.82
CA LYS A 40 3.18 -1.23 -9.15
C LYS A 40 3.85 -0.55 -7.95
N VAL A 41 3.22 -0.60 -6.78
CA VAL A 41 3.78 -0.04 -5.54
C VAL A 41 4.95 -0.89 -5.05
N SER A 42 4.84 -2.24 -5.11
CA SER A 42 5.94 -3.16 -4.79
C SER A 42 7.21 -2.80 -5.55
N VAL A 43 7.10 -2.62 -6.88
CA VAL A 43 8.22 -2.26 -7.77
C VAL A 43 8.78 -0.89 -7.42
N ALA A 44 7.93 0.09 -7.14
CA ALA A 44 8.38 1.43 -6.77
C ALA A 44 9.17 1.40 -5.44
N MET A 45 8.71 0.68 -4.43
CA MET A 45 9.43 0.49 -3.17
C MET A 45 10.75 -0.24 -3.37
N ALA A 46 10.76 -1.33 -4.16
CA ALA A 46 11.93 -2.16 -4.38
C ALA A 46 13.14 -1.41 -4.99
N LYS A 47 12.90 -0.31 -5.71
CA LYS A 47 13.97 0.54 -6.25
C LYS A 47 14.73 1.32 -5.17
N THR A 48 14.16 1.44 -3.98
CA THR A 48 14.73 2.24 -2.89
C THR A 48 15.23 1.36 -1.74
N VAL A 49 14.50 0.27 -1.42
CA VAL A 49 14.71 -0.49 -0.19
C VAL A 49 15.54 -1.76 -0.40
N LYS A 50 16.04 -2.35 0.70
CA LYS A 50 16.77 -3.62 0.67
C LYS A 50 15.88 -4.78 0.22
N LYS A 51 14.64 -4.87 0.74
CA LYS A 51 13.72 -5.98 0.48
C LYS A 51 12.26 -5.53 0.61
N VAL A 52 11.42 -6.02 -0.28
CA VAL A 52 9.97 -5.94 -0.17
C VAL A 52 9.41 -7.35 0.05
N VAL A 53 8.56 -7.50 1.06
CA VAL A 53 7.73 -8.70 1.27
C VAL A 53 6.31 -8.31 0.92
N SER A 54 5.74 -8.90 -0.11
CA SER A 54 4.51 -8.43 -0.73
C SER A 54 3.50 -9.56 -0.81
N ILE A 55 2.31 -9.33 -0.26
CA ILE A 55 1.26 -10.35 -0.22
C ILE A 55 -0.03 -9.87 -0.87
N ASP A 56 -0.77 -10.81 -1.46
CA ASP A 56 -2.16 -10.63 -1.89
C ASP A 56 -2.90 -11.96 -1.73
N ILE A 57 -4.19 -11.89 -1.44
CA ILE A 57 -5.02 -13.08 -1.32
C ILE A 57 -5.39 -13.68 -2.69
N ARG A 58 -5.27 -12.90 -3.76
CA ARG A 58 -5.69 -13.26 -5.12
C ARG A 58 -4.50 -13.82 -5.90
N PRO A 59 -4.55 -15.07 -6.37
CA PRO A 59 -3.47 -15.67 -7.18
C PRO A 59 -3.16 -14.89 -8.46
N GLU A 60 -4.19 -14.33 -9.10
CA GLU A 60 -4.04 -13.52 -10.32
C GLU A 60 -3.28 -12.20 -10.04
N ALA A 61 -3.43 -11.62 -8.85
CA ALA A 61 -2.67 -10.44 -8.45
C ALA A 61 -1.18 -10.79 -8.31
N ILE A 62 -0.85 -11.90 -7.64
CA ILE A 62 0.53 -12.38 -7.50
C ILE A 62 1.16 -12.67 -8.87
N THR A 63 0.42 -13.30 -9.77
CA THR A 63 0.89 -13.56 -11.14
C THR A 63 1.23 -12.27 -11.87
N LEU A 64 0.33 -11.29 -11.81
CA LEU A 64 0.52 -9.98 -12.46
C LEU A 64 1.66 -9.20 -11.81
N ALA A 65 1.71 -9.14 -10.47
CA ALA A 65 2.76 -8.44 -9.74
C ALA A 65 4.15 -9.02 -10.03
N THR A 66 4.27 -10.35 -10.10
CA THR A 66 5.52 -11.03 -10.46
C THR A 66 5.96 -10.67 -11.88
N LYS A 67 5.02 -10.62 -12.84
CA LYS A 67 5.30 -10.17 -14.20
C LYS A 67 5.78 -8.73 -14.22
N THR A 68 5.08 -7.82 -13.54
CA THR A 68 5.44 -6.39 -13.43
C THR A 68 6.85 -6.21 -12.85
N ALA A 69 7.20 -6.96 -11.81
CA ALA A 69 8.53 -6.92 -11.20
C ALA A 69 9.63 -7.40 -12.15
N LYS A 70 9.36 -8.49 -12.90
CA LYS A 70 10.28 -9.02 -13.89
C LYS A 70 10.53 -8.01 -15.03
N GLU A 71 9.47 -7.39 -15.55
CA GLU A 71 9.56 -6.36 -16.60
C GLU A 71 10.33 -5.12 -16.13
N ALA A 72 10.19 -4.76 -14.85
CA ALA A 72 10.93 -3.66 -14.23
C ALA A 72 12.37 -4.01 -13.82
N GLY A 73 12.80 -5.28 -13.97
CA GLY A 73 14.15 -5.74 -13.65
C GLY A 73 14.49 -5.76 -12.15
N VAL A 74 13.50 -5.67 -11.24
CA VAL A 74 13.72 -5.73 -9.80
C VAL A 74 13.73 -7.18 -9.31
N LYS A 75 14.62 -7.50 -8.34
CA LYS A 75 14.84 -8.88 -7.85
C LYS A 75 14.68 -9.02 -6.34
N ASN A 76 14.44 -7.93 -5.63
CA ASN A 76 14.39 -7.87 -4.17
C ASN A 76 12.95 -7.84 -3.63
N ILE A 77 11.99 -8.44 -4.35
CA ILE A 77 10.60 -8.58 -3.93
C ILE A 77 10.29 -10.07 -3.74
N ASN A 78 9.76 -10.42 -2.56
CA ASN A 78 9.19 -11.73 -2.29
C ASN A 78 7.67 -11.63 -2.35
N PHE A 79 7.05 -12.26 -3.36
CA PHE A 79 5.59 -12.34 -3.49
C PHE A 79 5.04 -13.61 -2.87
N SER A 80 3.91 -13.52 -2.14
CA SER A 80 3.21 -14.67 -1.57
C SER A 80 1.70 -14.52 -1.71
N CYS A 81 1.05 -15.60 -2.17
CA CYS A 81 -0.41 -15.66 -2.24
C CYS A 81 -0.94 -16.14 -0.89
N THR A 82 -1.37 -15.22 -0.04
CA THR A 82 -1.82 -15.53 1.31
C THR A 82 -2.70 -14.43 1.89
N GLU A 83 -3.49 -14.79 2.88
CA GLU A 83 -4.31 -13.85 3.64
C GLU A 83 -3.46 -13.18 4.75
N ALA A 84 -3.70 -11.88 5.00
CA ALA A 84 -2.85 -11.06 5.88
C ALA A 84 -2.83 -11.54 7.33
N THR A 85 -3.99 -11.97 7.90
CA THR A 85 -4.04 -12.46 9.28
C THR A 85 -3.28 -13.77 9.48
N ALA A 86 -3.28 -14.64 8.45
CA ALA A 86 -2.51 -15.88 8.46
C ALA A 86 -1.01 -15.59 8.31
N PHE A 87 -0.65 -14.69 7.38
CA PHE A 87 0.73 -14.29 7.14
C PHE A 87 1.37 -13.65 8.38
N LEU A 88 0.65 -12.77 9.06
CA LEU A 88 1.16 -12.05 10.22
C LEU A 88 1.35 -12.91 11.50
N LYS A 89 1.03 -14.21 11.47
CA LYS A 89 1.36 -15.14 12.55
C LYS A 89 2.87 -15.45 12.63
N HIS A 90 3.63 -15.23 11.55
CA HIS A 90 5.09 -15.40 11.55
C HIS A 90 5.77 -14.34 12.44
N GLU A 91 6.92 -14.69 13.04
CA GLU A 91 7.67 -13.82 13.97
C GLU A 91 8.41 -12.64 13.30
N GLU A 92 8.39 -12.52 11.97
CA GLU A 92 9.10 -11.48 11.25
C GLU A 92 8.65 -10.07 11.62
N THR A 93 9.61 -9.13 11.65
CA THR A 93 9.39 -7.70 11.83
C THR A 93 9.81 -6.93 10.58
N TYR A 94 9.23 -5.74 10.40
CA TYR A 94 9.44 -4.90 9.23
C TYR A 94 9.80 -3.47 9.65
N ASP A 95 10.53 -2.76 8.80
CA ASP A 95 10.85 -1.37 9.07
C ASP A 95 9.66 -0.45 8.79
N CYS A 96 8.95 -0.70 7.68
CA CYS A 96 7.71 -0.03 7.30
C CYS A 96 6.69 -1.03 6.76
N ALA A 97 5.41 -0.63 6.74
CA ALA A 97 4.34 -1.38 6.06
C ALA A 97 3.48 -0.47 5.20
N PHE A 98 3.11 -0.94 4.02
CA PHE A 98 2.15 -0.34 3.12
C PHE A 98 0.94 -1.25 2.93
N LEU A 99 -0.26 -0.71 3.08
CA LEU A 99 -1.52 -1.43 2.89
C LEU A 99 -2.30 -0.81 1.73
N GLY A 100 -2.29 -1.50 0.58
CA GLY A 100 -3.14 -1.21 -0.57
C GLY A 100 -4.47 -1.95 -0.53
N GLY A 101 -4.58 -2.97 0.34
CA GLY A 101 -5.78 -3.74 0.62
C GLY A 101 -6.22 -3.55 2.07
N THR A 102 -7.52 -3.32 2.29
CA THR A 102 -8.09 -3.02 3.62
C THR A 102 -8.97 -4.14 4.19
N LYS A 103 -8.97 -5.31 3.55
CA LYS A 103 -9.69 -6.49 4.08
C LYS A 103 -9.12 -6.87 5.45
N ASN A 104 -9.98 -7.07 6.43
CA ASN A 104 -9.63 -7.41 7.81
C ASN A 104 -8.69 -6.38 8.50
N LEU A 105 -8.75 -5.11 8.08
CA LEU A 105 -7.86 -4.05 8.56
C LEU A 105 -7.83 -3.97 10.09
N LEU A 106 -8.97 -3.97 10.75
CA LEU A 106 -9.08 -3.87 12.21
C LEU A 106 -8.41 -5.05 12.94
N ALA A 107 -8.43 -6.24 12.34
CA ALA A 107 -7.78 -7.43 12.92
C ALA A 107 -6.25 -7.38 12.77
N ILE A 108 -5.73 -6.77 11.71
CA ILE A 108 -4.29 -6.74 11.43
C ILE A 108 -3.56 -5.54 12.03
N LEU A 109 -4.24 -4.41 12.27
CA LEU A 109 -3.62 -3.20 12.81
C LEU A 109 -2.90 -3.41 14.16
N PRO A 110 -3.49 -4.10 15.16
CA PRO A 110 -2.80 -4.37 16.43
C PRO A 110 -1.54 -5.22 16.28
N VAL A 111 -1.53 -6.11 15.27
CA VAL A 111 -0.36 -6.96 14.98
C VAL A 111 0.71 -6.14 14.27
N LEU A 112 0.32 -5.30 13.29
CA LEU A 112 1.23 -4.41 12.59
C LEU A 112 1.87 -3.39 13.53
N ALA A 113 1.11 -2.85 14.48
CA ALA A 113 1.62 -1.93 15.51
C ALA A 113 2.81 -2.50 16.29
N LYS A 114 2.84 -3.83 16.50
CA LYS A 114 3.93 -4.55 17.18
C LYS A 114 5.07 -4.96 16.26
N LYS A 115 4.77 -5.27 14.98
CA LYS A 115 5.74 -5.85 14.03
C LYS A 115 6.43 -4.81 13.15
N VAL A 116 5.85 -3.62 12.99
CA VAL A 116 6.42 -2.53 12.19
C VAL A 116 7.17 -1.58 13.11
N LYS A 117 8.43 -1.30 12.77
CA LYS A 117 9.29 -0.46 13.60
C LYS A 117 9.02 1.03 13.45
N ARG A 118 8.77 1.53 12.23
CA ARG A 118 8.69 2.96 11.94
C ARG A 118 7.31 3.44 11.52
N THR A 119 6.90 3.10 10.31
CA THR A 119 5.74 3.74 9.67
C THR A 119 4.82 2.71 9.04
N ILE A 120 3.54 2.88 9.26
CA ILE A 120 2.46 2.15 8.60
C ILE A 120 1.67 3.15 7.77
N VAL A 121 1.49 2.87 6.47
CA VAL A 121 0.67 3.67 5.57
C VAL A 121 -0.46 2.81 5.03
N VAL A 122 -1.69 3.29 5.15
CA VAL A 122 -2.89 2.64 4.62
C VAL A 122 -3.55 3.55 3.60
N ASN A 123 -3.76 3.04 2.38
CA ASN A 123 -4.56 3.72 1.38
C ASN A 123 -6.01 3.21 1.43
N ALA A 124 -6.96 4.12 1.56
CA ALA A 124 -8.39 3.82 1.61
C ALA A 124 -9.17 4.78 0.71
N VAL A 125 -10.27 4.29 0.14
CA VAL A 125 -11.20 5.10 -0.69
C VAL A 125 -12.57 5.27 -0.03
N LEU A 126 -12.94 4.39 0.90
CA LEU A 126 -14.21 4.41 1.60
C LEU A 126 -14.07 5.17 2.92
N LEU A 127 -14.97 6.14 3.17
CA LEU A 127 -14.98 6.93 4.40
C LEU A 127 -15.17 6.07 5.65
N SER A 128 -15.97 5.00 5.58
CA SER A 128 -16.11 4.04 6.68
C SER A 128 -14.78 3.39 7.04
N THR A 129 -14.02 2.93 6.03
CA THR A 129 -12.69 2.36 6.25
C THR A 129 -11.71 3.37 6.87
N VAL A 130 -11.79 4.64 6.45
CA VAL A 130 -10.98 5.71 7.03
C VAL A 130 -11.33 5.93 8.50
N ALA A 131 -12.63 6.05 8.82
CA ALA A 131 -13.10 6.25 10.19
C ALA A 131 -12.67 5.09 11.11
N ASP A 132 -12.90 3.85 10.65
CA ASP A 132 -12.51 2.64 11.40
C ASP A 132 -10.99 2.57 11.63
N ALA A 133 -10.18 2.86 10.59
CA ALA A 133 -8.72 2.86 10.71
C ALA A 133 -8.22 3.94 11.67
N VAL A 134 -8.75 5.15 11.58
CA VAL A 134 -8.36 6.27 12.47
C VAL A 134 -8.70 5.95 13.90
N SER A 135 -9.94 5.49 14.19
CA SER A 135 -10.34 5.11 15.54
C SER A 135 -9.44 4.02 16.12
N ALA A 136 -9.24 2.93 15.37
CA ALA A 136 -8.38 1.83 15.83
C ALA A 136 -6.92 2.26 16.05
N MET A 137 -6.37 3.13 15.20
CA MET A 137 -5.01 3.66 15.37
C MET A 137 -4.90 4.63 16.56
N GLN A 138 -5.95 5.40 16.84
CA GLN A 138 -6.02 6.26 18.05
C GLN A 138 -6.08 5.41 19.31
N ASP A 139 -6.91 4.38 19.35
CA ASP A 139 -7.03 3.45 20.49
C ASP A 139 -5.70 2.72 20.76
N LEU A 140 -4.93 2.43 19.71
CA LEU A 140 -3.59 1.85 19.81
C LEU A 140 -2.48 2.88 20.14
N GLY A 141 -2.78 4.17 20.15
CA GLY A 141 -1.81 5.23 20.40
C GLY A 141 -0.79 5.45 19.27
N ILE A 142 -1.07 4.96 18.06
CA ILE A 142 -0.13 4.99 16.92
C ILE A 142 -0.53 5.96 15.81
N PHE A 143 -1.70 6.56 15.86
CA PHE A 143 -2.20 7.48 14.83
C PHE A 143 -1.29 8.71 14.66
N CYS A 144 -1.03 9.10 13.39
CA CYS A 144 -0.26 10.30 13.07
C CYS A 144 -1.10 11.33 12.31
N GLU A 145 -1.60 10.96 11.14
CA GLU A 145 -2.34 11.88 10.26
C GLU A 145 -3.17 11.13 9.21
N VAL A 146 -4.11 11.85 8.60
CA VAL A 146 -4.77 11.46 7.34
C VAL A 146 -4.55 12.55 6.31
N VAL A 147 -4.12 12.15 5.11
CA VAL A 147 -4.00 13.04 3.96
C VAL A 147 -4.99 12.60 2.89
N GLN A 148 -5.86 13.49 2.46
CA GLN A 148 -6.69 13.26 1.27
C GLN A 148 -5.97 13.73 0.03
N VAL A 149 -5.80 12.85 -0.95
CA VAL A 149 -5.24 13.18 -2.27
C VAL A 149 -6.37 13.21 -3.28
N GLN A 150 -6.62 14.38 -3.85
CA GLN A 150 -7.57 14.62 -4.93
C GLN A 150 -6.80 14.97 -6.20
N VAL A 151 -6.97 14.19 -7.26
CA VAL A 151 -6.26 14.37 -8.53
C VAL A 151 -7.26 14.61 -9.64
N SER A 152 -6.92 15.55 -10.55
CA SER A 152 -7.61 15.70 -11.82
C SER A 152 -6.57 15.68 -12.93
N ARG A 153 -6.86 14.95 -14.02
CA ARG A 153 -5.96 14.90 -15.18
C ARG A 153 -6.59 15.58 -16.39
N SER A 154 -5.74 16.21 -17.16
CA SER A 154 -6.16 16.77 -18.46
C SER A 154 -6.69 15.67 -19.37
N HIS A 155 -7.77 15.97 -20.06
CA HIS A 155 -8.43 15.11 -21.03
C HIS A 155 -8.87 15.97 -22.19
N GLU A 156 -8.60 15.51 -23.41
CA GLU A 156 -9.03 16.21 -24.63
C GLU A 156 -10.48 15.87 -24.95
N ILE A 157 -11.27 16.89 -25.25
CA ILE A 157 -12.64 16.76 -25.72
C ILE A 157 -12.92 17.83 -26.78
N ALA A 158 -13.37 17.43 -27.97
CA ALA A 158 -13.73 18.34 -29.07
C ALA A 158 -12.64 19.41 -29.38
N GLY A 159 -11.36 19.03 -29.39
CA GLY A 159 -10.24 19.92 -29.67
C GLY A 159 -9.87 20.89 -28.54
N SER A 160 -10.46 20.73 -27.34
CA SER A 160 -10.16 21.53 -26.15
C SER A 160 -9.74 20.65 -24.98
N ILE A 161 -9.05 21.23 -24.00
CA ILE A 161 -8.58 20.51 -22.81
C ILE A 161 -9.56 20.75 -21.66
N MET A 162 -10.00 19.67 -21.04
CA MET A 162 -10.73 19.70 -19.77
C MET A 162 -10.01 18.87 -18.70
N PHE A 163 -10.36 19.05 -17.43
CA PHE A 163 -9.87 18.21 -16.34
C PHE A 163 -10.92 17.19 -15.93
N LYS A 164 -10.51 15.92 -15.87
CA LYS A 164 -11.33 14.81 -15.36
C LYS A 164 -10.83 14.42 -13.98
N PRO A 165 -11.68 14.48 -12.93
CA PRO A 165 -11.30 14.05 -11.58
C PRO A 165 -11.12 12.54 -11.51
N ILE A 166 -10.23 12.11 -10.66
CA ILE A 166 -10.02 10.72 -10.22
C ILE A 166 -10.59 10.59 -8.82
N ASP A 167 -11.12 9.42 -8.48
CA ASP A 167 -11.65 9.19 -7.14
C ASP A 167 -10.60 9.52 -6.07
N PRO A 168 -10.97 10.29 -5.03
CA PRO A 168 -10.05 10.67 -3.99
C PRO A 168 -9.58 9.45 -3.20
N VAL A 169 -8.32 9.48 -2.77
CA VAL A 169 -7.74 8.45 -1.90
C VAL A 169 -7.30 9.09 -0.59
N PHE A 170 -7.62 8.43 0.52
CA PHE A 170 -7.16 8.81 1.84
C PHE A 170 -5.93 7.98 2.20
N ILE A 171 -4.84 8.67 2.53
CA ILE A 171 -3.59 8.10 2.99
C ILE A 171 -3.54 8.27 4.50
N ILE A 172 -3.69 7.18 5.24
CA ILE A 172 -3.70 7.16 6.69
C ILE A 172 -2.32 6.72 7.16
N VAL A 173 -1.71 7.50 8.03
CA VAL A 173 -0.35 7.28 8.52
C VAL A 173 -0.37 6.97 10.00
N ALA A 174 0.35 5.91 10.38
CA ALA A 174 0.56 5.52 11.77
C ALA A 174 2.03 5.27 12.05
N ARG A 175 2.42 5.38 13.34
CA ARG A 175 3.74 5.03 13.84
C ARG A 175 3.86 3.53 14.07
N GLY A 176 5.09 3.02 13.95
CA GLY A 176 5.44 1.68 14.40
C GLY A 176 6.00 1.67 15.83
N ALA A 177 6.29 0.47 16.35
CA ALA A 177 6.71 0.24 17.74
C ALA A 177 7.98 0.98 18.18
N ALA A 178 8.88 1.32 17.26
CA ALA A 178 10.15 1.99 17.61
C ALA A 178 10.02 3.52 17.75
N CYS A 179 8.83 4.09 17.53
CA CYS A 179 8.56 5.52 17.61
C CYS A 179 7.71 5.91 18.83
N SER A 180 7.49 4.96 19.74
CA SER A 180 6.78 5.17 21.03
C SER A 180 7.73 5.61 22.14
#